data_68dc3905e9baad7e88814e6fef0f7b86
#
_entry.id   68dc3905e9baad7e88814e6fef0f7b86
#
_cell.length_a   1.000
_cell.length_b   1.000
_cell.length_c   1.000
_cell.angle_alpha   90.00
_cell.angle_beta   90.00
_cell.angle_gamma   90.00
#
_symmetry.space_group_name_H-M   'P 1'
#
loop_
_entity.id
_entity.type
_entity.pdbx_description
1 polymer ?
#
loop_
_entity_poly.entity_id
_entity_poly.type
_entity_poly.pdbx_seq_one_letter_code
_entity_poly.pdbx_strand_id
1 'polypeptide(L)'
;MFEVNENLEVKQDYLLGSKIFTIDNFYKDPEEVSEYIFNREVPLWKMEESPSYNGLYFNERRLIEEDDRLKDIYEFLSGLCGMGYKFPDIVTNMIRFSKNKFNDYENCFMWPHTDRGWNAIVYFNKDEENSGTNLYDPKVLEEEEWQISSSAPEHYSSWRPKEKYSILKTFKSKYNSLCFFDGSKFPHNMNITNDRFFRDVPLFSYPQVNWNNYRCNQVFFFTEPI
;
A
#
# COMPACT_ATOMS: atom_id res chain seq x y z
N MET A 1 7.13 -9.89 18.79
CA MET A 1 6.18 -9.86 17.66
C MET A 1 6.61 -8.82 16.60
N PHE A 2 6.52 -7.52 16.85
CA PHE A 2 6.96 -6.50 15.88
C PHE A 2 8.46 -6.21 16.01
N GLU A 3 9.30 -7.16 15.64
CA GLU A 3 10.75 -7.01 15.66
C GLU A 3 11.30 -6.93 14.24
N VAL A 4 12.18 -5.96 14.02
CA VAL A 4 12.95 -5.87 12.77
C VAL A 4 13.93 -7.04 12.72
N ASN A 5 14.05 -7.68 11.55
CA ASN A 5 14.96 -8.81 11.39
C ASN A 5 16.42 -8.32 11.37
N GLU A 6 17.27 -8.93 12.18
CA GLU A 6 18.70 -8.61 12.20
C GLU A 6 19.43 -8.93 10.88
N ASN A 7 18.84 -9.85 10.09
CA ASN A 7 19.39 -10.28 8.78
C ASN A 7 18.63 -9.63 7.60
N LEU A 8 17.99 -8.48 7.80
CA LEU A 8 17.32 -7.78 6.71
C LEU A 8 18.33 -7.26 5.68
N GLU A 9 17.90 -7.22 4.42
CA GLU A 9 18.69 -6.68 3.31
C GLU A 9 18.13 -5.32 2.88
N VAL A 10 18.85 -4.24 3.13
CA VAL A 10 18.47 -2.89 2.70
C VAL A 10 19.15 -2.56 1.38
N LYS A 11 18.37 -2.28 0.35
CA LYS A 11 18.81 -1.74 -0.93
C LYS A 11 18.31 -0.31 -1.06
N GLN A 12 19.23 0.65 -1.12
CA GLN A 12 18.93 2.04 -1.38
C GLN A 12 19.25 2.37 -2.83
N ASP A 13 18.27 3.00 -3.49
CA ASP A 13 18.41 3.57 -4.83
C ASP A 13 18.02 5.05 -4.83
N TYR A 14 18.25 5.73 -5.95
CA TYR A 14 17.82 7.10 -6.16
C TYR A 14 16.92 7.19 -7.39
N LEU A 15 15.77 7.83 -7.22
CA LEU A 15 14.81 8.08 -8.29
C LEU A 15 14.55 9.60 -8.35
N LEU A 16 14.91 10.25 -9.46
CA LEU A 16 14.82 11.71 -9.62
C LEU A 16 15.39 12.49 -8.43
N GLY A 17 16.53 12.04 -7.88
CA GLY A 17 17.21 12.65 -6.74
C GLY A 17 16.62 12.34 -5.37
N SER A 18 15.51 11.62 -5.28
CA SER A 18 14.96 11.11 -4.00
C SER A 18 15.45 9.71 -3.71
N LYS A 19 15.74 9.44 -2.45
CA LYS A 19 16.01 8.08 -1.98
C LYS A 19 14.75 7.22 -2.11
N ILE A 20 14.93 5.97 -2.51
CA ILE A 20 13.94 4.91 -2.41
C ILE A 20 14.61 3.69 -1.82
N PHE A 21 13.86 2.86 -1.08
CA PHE A 21 14.42 1.68 -0.44
C PHE A 21 13.58 0.45 -0.77
N THR A 22 14.27 -0.66 -0.94
CA THR A 22 13.67 -2.00 -0.92
C THR A 22 14.34 -2.77 0.21
N ILE A 23 13.55 -3.35 1.10
CA ILE A 23 14.04 -4.07 2.27
C ILE A 23 13.47 -5.47 2.22
N ASP A 24 14.32 -6.46 2.08
CA ASP A 24 13.94 -7.87 2.15
C ASP A 24 14.08 -8.40 3.59
N ASN A 25 13.25 -9.39 3.94
CA ASN A 25 13.23 -10.01 5.27
C ASN A 25 13.00 -9.00 6.41
N PHE A 26 12.00 -8.14 6.26
CA PHE A 26 11.77 -7.01 7.15
C PHE A 26 11.44 -7.42 8.59
N TYR A 27 10.40 -8.24 8.80
CA TYR A 27 10.07 -8.76 10.12
C TYR A 27 10.86 -10.02 10.43
N LYS A 28 11.28 -10.17 11.70
CA LYS A 28 11.96 -11.36 12.21
C LYS A 28 11.05 -12.58 12.20
N ASP A 29 9.82 -12.41 12.62
CA ASP A 29 8.77 -13.45 12.58
C ASP A 29 7.54 -12.93 11.82
N PRO A 30 7.54 -13.00 10.47
CA PRO A 30 6.46 -12.46 9.66
C PRO A 30 5.16 -13.26 9.79
N GLU A 31 5.20 -14.53 10.17
CA GLU A 31 4.02 -15.36 10.36
C GLU A 31 3.27 -14.90 11.63
N GLU A 32 3.98 -14.71 12.73
CA GLU A 32 3.40 -14.17 13.98
C GLU A 32 2.78 -12.78 13.75
N VAL A 33 3.48 -11.92 13.01
CA VAL A 33 2.97 -10.59 12.66
C VAL A 33 1.71 -10.71 11.79
N SER A 34 1.73 -11.56 10.77
CA SER A 34 0.57 -11.77 9.88
C SER A 34 -0.66 -12.26 10.65
N GLU A 35 -0.49 -13.24 11.53
CA GLU A 35 -1.58 -13.76 12.36
C GLU A 35 -2.19 -12.67 13.23
N TYR A 36 -1.37 -11.82 13.82
CA TYR A 36 -1.84 -10.73 14.65
C TYR A 36 -2.54 -9.63 13.84
N ILE A 37 -1.91 -9.12 12.77
CA ILE A 37 -2.45 -7.99 12.03
C ILE A 37 -3.69 -8.34 11.20
N PHE A 38 -3.80 -9.58 10.71
CA PHE A 38 -4.97 -10.07 9.95
C PHE A 38 -5.99 -10.80 10.82
N ASN A 39 -5.84 -10.77 12.13
CA ASN A 39 -6.81 -11.34 13.05
C ASN A 39 -8.15 -10.61 12.96
N ARG A 40 -9.19 -11.32 12.50
CA ARG A 40 -10.50 -10.76 12.19
C ARG A 40 -11.43 -10.64 13.43
N GLU A 41 -11.09 -11.29 14.51
CA GLU A 41 -11.84 -11.18 15.77
C GLU A 41 -11.57 -9.85 16.49
N VAL A 42 -10.54 -9.13 16.05
CA VAL A 42 -10.24 -7.79 16.60
C VAL A 42 -11.25 -6.78 16.08
N PRO A 43 -11.97 -6.05 16.94
CA PRO A 43 -13.09 -5.18 16.55
C PRO A 43 -12.69 -3.90 15.83
N LEU A 44 -11.42 -3.71 15.51
CA LEU A 44 -10.86 -2.51 14.89
C LEU A 44 -10.90 -2.51 13.35
N TRP A 45 -11.38 -3.59 12.73
CA TRP A 45 -11.53 -3.62 11.28
C TRP A 45 -12.70 -2.74 10.83
N LYS A 46 -12.40 -1.79 9.97
CA LYS A 46 -13.41 -0.96 9.31
C LYS A 46 -13.42 -1.26 7.83
N MET A 47 -14.60 -1.43 7.29
CA MET A 47 -14.77 -1.47 5.86
C MET A 47 -14.87 -0.04 5.33
N GLU A 48 -13.96 0.32 4.44
CA GLU A 48 -14.10 1.51 3.62
C GLU A 48 -14.71 1.09 2.28
N GLU A 49 -16.03 1.18 2.21
CA GLU A 49 -16.71 1.24 0.93
C GLU A 49 -16.67 2.71 0.51
N SER A 50 -15.81 3.04 -0.43
CA SER A 50 -15.85 4.39 -0.97
C SER A 50 -17.06 4.53 -1.88
N PRO A 51 -18.00 5.44 -1.59
CA PRO A 51 -19.15 5.71 -2.48
C PRO A 51 -18.70 6.10 -3.89
N SER A 52 -17.55 6.76 -4.00
CA SER A 52 -16.94 7.17 -5.27
C SER A 52 -16.49 6.01 -6.14
N TYR A 53 -16.30 4.82 -5.58
CA TYR A 53 -15.88 3.65 -6.34
C TYR A 53 -17.03 2.75 -6.80
N ASN A 54 -18.28 3.09 -6.48
CA ASN A 54 -19.47 2.32 -6.88
C ASN A 54 -19.34 0.80 -6.64
N GLY A 55 -18.69 0.40 -5.55
CA GLY A 55 -18.40 -0.99 -5.23
C GLY A 55 -17.34 -1.66 -6.12
N LEU A 56 -16.55 -0.89 -6.87
CA LEU A 56 -15.43 -1.42 -7.68
C LEU A 56 -14.28 -1.92 -6.84
N TYR A 57 -14.10 -1.30 -5.68
CA TYR A 57 -12.98 -1.51 -4.80
C TYR A 57 -13.46 -1.65 -3.37
N PHE A 58 -12.94 -2.64 -2.68
CA PHE A 58 -13.24 -2.89 -1.28
C PHE A 58 -11.93 -2.96 -0.51
N ASN A 59 -11.79 -2.09 0.45
CA ASN A 59 -10.66 -2.06 1.35
C ASN A 59 -11.15 -2.26 2.78
N GLU A 60 -10.79 -3.36 3.37
CA GLU A 60 -10.96 -3.54 4.80
C GLU A 60 -9.69 -3.06 5.48
N ARG A 61 -9.82 -2.06 6.33
CA ARG A 61 -8.70 -1.40 7.01
C ARG A 61 -8.76 -1.62 8.50
N ARG A 62 -7.58 -1.79 9.08
CA ARG A 62 -7.36 -1.81 10.51
C ARG A 62 -6.28 -0.80 10.86
N LEU A 63 -6.62 0.21 11.66
CA LEU A 63 -5.64 1.10 12.27
C LEU A 63 -4.93 0.34 13.38
N ILE A 64 -3.63 0.48 13.46
CA ILE A 64 -2.81 -0.01 14.56
C ILE A 64 -2.43 1.21 15.38
N GLU A 65 -2.89 1.24 16.63
CA GLU A 65 -2.57 2.32 17.55
C GLU A 65 -1.08 2.33 17.91
N GLU A 66 -0.57 3.47 18.34
CA GLU A 66 0.78 3.59 18.86
C GLU A 66 1.02 2.60 19.98
N ASP A 67 2.09 1.81 19.84
CA ASP A 67 2.42 0.72 20.72
C ASP A 67 3.95 0.66 20.88
N ASP A 68 4.43 0.55 22.12
CA ASP A 68 5.85 0.46 22.41
C ASP A 68 6.55 -0.68 21.64
N ARG A 69 5.82 -1.72 21.27
CA ARG A 69 6.33 -2.83 20.44
C ARG A 69 6.71 -2.43 19.02
N LEU A 70 6.24 -1.28 18.54
CA LEU A 70 6.51 -0.74 17.20
C LEU A 70 7.66 0.29 17.21
N LYS A 71 8.20 0.60 18.38
CA LYS A 71 9.23 1.63 18.55
C LYS A 71 10.48 1.36 17.72
N ASP A 72 10.99 0.14 17.74
CA ASP A 72 12.20 -0.22 16.98
C ASP A 72 12.00 -0.09 15.48
N ILE A 73 10.79 -0.44 14.98
CA ILE A 73 10.43 -0.28 13.57
C ILE A 73 10.37 1.21 13.22
N TYR A 74 9.72 2.00 14.06
CA TYR A 74 9.63 3.44 13.87
C TYR A 74 11.02 4.09 13.82
N GLU A 75 11.89 3.78 14.78
CA GLU A 75 13.25 4.32 14.84
C GLU A 75 14.07 3.92 13.60
N PHE A 76 13.97 2.67 13.19
CA PHE A 76 14.63 2.17 11.99
C PHE A 76 14.17 2.90 10.73
N LEU A 77 12.87 2.97 10.47
CA LEU A 77 12.33 3.61 9.26
C LEU A 77 12.54 5.12 9.26
N SER A 78 12.36 5.78 10.40
CA SER A 78 12.64 7.22 10.57
C SER A 78 14.11 7.55 10.30
N GLY A 79 15.02 6.68 10.73
CA GLY A 79 16.46 6.82 10.44
C GLY A 79 16.78 6.76 8.94
N LEU A 80 16.06 5.96 8.15
CA LEU A 80 16.24 5.88 6.69
C LEU A 80 15.81 7.17 5.97
N CYS A 81 14.77 7.85 6.46
CA CYS A 81 14.35 9.16 5.92
C CYS A 81 15.45 10.23 6.10
N GLY A 82 16.31 10.10 7.11
CA GLY A 82 17.29 11.10 7.49
C GLY A 82 16.70 12.36 8.13
N MET A 83 15.44 12.30 8.54
CA MET A 83 14.69 13.34 9.25
C MET A 83 13.92 12.68 10.39
N GLY A 84 13.76 13.40 11.51
CA GLY A 84 12.84 12.95 12.57
C GLY A 84 11.39 13.10 12.11
N TYR A 85 10.59 12.07 12.31
CA TYR A 85 9.16 12.09 12.11
C TYR A 85 8.45 11.72 13.42
N LYS A 86 7.23 12.21 13.59
CA LYS A 86 6.35 11.69 14.63
C LYS A 86 6.03 10.23 14.34
N PHE A 87 5.49 9.53 15.34
CA PHE A 87 5.04 8.15 15.16
C PHE A 87 4.10 8.06 13.94
N PRO A 88 4.31 7.09 13.02
CA PRO A 88 3.53 7.02 11.80
C PRO A 88 2.10 6.53 12.05
N ASP A 89 1.17 6.97 11.21
CA ASP A 89 -0.10 6.27 11.09
C ASP A 89 0.14 4.90 10.47
N ILE A 90 -0.28 3.83 11.15
CA ILE A 90 -0.07 2.47 10.70
C ILE A 90 -1.41 1.85 10.32
N VAL A 91 -1.51 1.42 9.08
CA VAL A 91 -2.73 0.84 8.53
C VAL A 91 -2.45 -0.53 7.95
N THR A 92 -3.22 -1.53 8.35
CA THR A 92 -3.27 -2.83 7.69
C THR A 92 -4.44 -2.85 6.72
N ASN A 93 -4.21 -3.29 5.50
CA ASN A 93 -5.20 -3.35 4.44
C ASN A 93 -5.40 -4.78 3.93
N MET A 94 -6.66 -5.14 3.69
CA MET A 94 -7.09 -6.29 2.92
C MET A 94 -7.94 -5.79 1.75
N ILE A 95 -7.39 -5.87 0.54
CA ILE A 95 -7.95 -5.22 -0.63
C ILE A 95 -8.44 -6.27 -1.64
N ARG A 96 -9.62 -6.03 -2.22
CA ARG A 96 -10.16 -6.78 -3.35
C ARG A 96 -10.93 -5.88 -4.31
N PHE A 97 -11.11 -6.36 -5.52
CA PHE A 97 -11.87 -5.67 -6.57
C PHE A 97 -13.13 -6.45 -6.94
N SER A 98 -14.17 -5.76 -7.37
CA SER A 98 -15.36 -6.40 -7.90
C SER A 98 -15.11 -6.93 -9.32
N LYS A 99 -15.36 -8.22 -9.53
CA LYS A 99 -15.20 -8.87 -10.83
C LYS A 99 -16.22 -8.39 -11.86
N ASN A 100 -17.43 -8.06 -11.41
CA ASN A 100 -18.56 -7.76 -12.30
C ASN A 100 -18.63 -6.29 -12.72
N LYS A 101 -17.85 -5.40 -12.11
CA LYS A 101 -18.01 -3.97 -12.37
C LYS A 101 -16.95 -3.40 -13.30
N PHE A 102 -15.70 -3.68 -13.05
CA PHE A 102 -14.59 -3.19 -13.87
C PHE A 102 -13.33 -4.00 -13.61
N ASN A 103 -12.67 -4.45 -14.67
CA ASN A 103 -11.47 -5.26 -14.58
C ASN A 103 -10.44 -4.94 -15.67
N ASP A 104 -10.49 -3.73 -16.22
CA ASP A 104 -9.60 -3.31 -17.32
C ASP A 104 -8.19 -2.95 -16.82
N TYR A 105 -7.63 -3.85 -15.99
CA TYR A 105 -6.26 -3.72 -15.48
C TYR A 105 -5.20 -3.85 -16.59
N GLU A 106 -5.58 -4.35 -17.76
CA GLU A 106 -4.68 -4.42 -18.92
C GLU A 106 -4.38 -3.04 -19.50
N ASN A 107 -5.39 -2.17 -19.60
CA ASN A 107 -5.29 -0.85 -20.20
C ASN A 107 -5.29 0.30 -19.19
N CYS A 108 -5.65 0.03 -17.94
CA CYS A 108 -5.78 1.04 -16.90
C CYS A 108 -4.97 0.73 -15.64
N PHE A 109 -4.57 1.78 -14.94
CA PHE A 109 -4.03 1.70 -13.58
C PHE A 109 -5.12 2.01 -12.55
N MET A 110 -5.13 1.23 -11.46
CA MET A 110 -6.03 1.47 -10.34
C MET A 110 -5.51 2.63 -9.50
N TRP A 111 -6.21 3.73 -9.60
CA TRP A 111 -6.09 4.91 -8.75
C TRP A 111 -4.65 5.37 -8.42
N PRO A 112 -3.87 5.82 -9.41
CA PRO A 112 -2.63 6.54 -9.11
C PRO A 112 -2.93 7.78 -8.25
N HIS A 113 -2.21 7.95 -7.14
CA HIS A 113 -2.39 9.04 -6.18
C HIS A 113 -1.06 9.42 -5.53
N THR A 114 -1.04 10.53 -4.84
CA THR A 114 0.05 10.94 -3.94
C THR A 114 -0.44 10.91 -2.50
N ASP A 115 0.45 10.63 -1.58
CA ASP A 115 0.22 10.73 -0.14
C ASP A 115 1.03 11.88 0.45
N ARG A 116 0.80 12.17 1.73
CA ARG A 116 1.65 13.12 2.47
C ARG A 116 2.85 12.39 3.03
N GLY A 117 4.06 12.92 2.78
CA GLY A 117 5.30 12.42 3.37
C GLY A 117 5.76 11.07 2.84
N TRP A 118 6.35 10.25 3.71
CA TRP A 118 6.95 8.97 3.32
C TRP A 118 6.04 7.80 3.60
N ASN A 119 6.04 6.84 2.69
CA ASN A 119 5.25 5.61 2.77
C ASN A 119 6.17 4.39 2.84
N ALA A 120 6.04 3.60 3.90
CA ALA A 120 6.65 2.29 3.99
C ALA A 120 5.55 1.22 3.87
N ILE A 121 5.66 0.34 2.87
CA ILE A 121 4.63 -0.67 2.57
C ILE A 121 5.24 -2.05 2.71
N VAL A 122 4.80 -2.81 3.72
CA VAL A 122 5.15 -4.22 3.92
C VAL A 122 4.15 -5.11 3.20
N TYR A 123 4.65 -6.09 2.46
CA TYR A 123 3.83 -7.03 1.69
C TYR A 123 3.71 -8.38 2.40
N PHE A 124 2.48 -8.91 2.44
CA PHE A 124 2.18 -10.20 3.05
C PHE A 124 1.65 -11.26 2.07
N ASN A 125 1.49 -10.92 0.80
CA ASN A 125 1.14 -11.90 -0.22
C ASN A 125 2.37 -12.68 -0.67
N LYS A 126 2.18 -13.99 -0.90
CA LYS A 126 3.24 -14.87 -1.45
C LYS A 126 3.35 -14.78 -2.98
N ASP A 127 2.53 -13.96 -3.62
CA ASP A 127 2.52 -13.70 -5.06
C ASP A 127 3.26 -12.39 -5.36
N GLU A 128 4.43 -12.51 -5.94
CA GLU A 128 5.30 -11.37 -6.25
C GLU A 128 4.83 -10.55 -7.47
N GLU A 129 3.92 -11.09 -8.28
CA GLU A 129 3.58 -10.47 -9.57
C GLU A 129 2.46 -9.44 -9.48
N ASN A 130 1.53 -9.58 -8.53
CA ASN A 130 0.25 -8.87 -8.56
C ASN A 130 -0.08 -8.00 -7.34
N SER A 131 0.83 -7.78 -6.44
CA SER A 131 0.52 -7.02 -5.21
C SER A 131 1.51 -5.91 -4.87
N GLY A 132 2.43 -5.62 -5.77
CA GLY A 132 3.46 -4.62 -5.60
C GLY A 132 2.98 -3.18 -5.73
N THR A 133 3.92 -2.26 -5.91
CA THR A 133 3.64 -0.82 -6.00
C THR A 133 4.40 -0.22 -7.17
N ASN A 134 3.70 0.55 -8.02
CA ASN A 134 4.29 1.35 -9.07
C ASN A 134 4.54 2.78 -8.57
N LEU A 135 5.68 3.36 -8.96
CA LEU A 135 5.95 4.79 -8.87
C LEU A 135 5.98 5.39 -10.28
N TYR A 136 5.32 6.51 -10.45
CA TYR A 136 5.17 7.21 -11.73
C TYR A 136 5.99 8.50 -11.81
N ASP A 137 6.23 8.96 -13.04
CA ASP A 137 6.84 10.27 -13.29
C ASP A 137 5.93 11.37 -12.71
N PRO A 138 6.45 12.22 -11.80
CA PRO A 138 5.68 13.30 -11.20
C PRO A 138 5.16 14.34 -12.21
N LYS A 139 5.62 14.33 -13.45
CA LYS A 139 5.08 15.22 -14.51
C LYS A 139 3.57 15.07 -14.69
N VAL A 140 3.01 13.89 -14.42
CA VAL A 140 1.57 13.68 -14.49
C VAL A 140 0.80 14.59 -13.54
N LEU A 141 1.42 15.08 -12.45
CA LEU A 141 0.81 16.02 -11.50
C LEU A 141 0.54 17.41 -12.09
N GLU A 142 1.21 17.75 -13.20
CA GLU A 142 1.03 19.02 -13.91
C GLU A 142 -0.19 18.99 -14.83
N GLU A 143 -0.75 17.79 -15.10
CA GLU A 143 -1.92 17.63 -15.96
C GLU A 143 -3.19 18.13 -15.28
N GLU A 144 -4.04 18.85 -16.02
CA GLU A 144 -5.30 19.40 -15.54
C GLU A 144 -6.23 18.32 -14.96
N GLU A 145 -6.32 17.16 -15.64
CA GLU A 145 -7.13 16.03 -15.17
C GLU A 145 -6.66 15.49 -13.80
N TRP A 146 -5.34 15.50 -13.55
CA TRP A 146 -4.83 15.10 -12.23
C TRP A 146 -5.28 16.08 -11.16
N GLN A 147 -5.13 17.38 -11.41
CA GLN A 147 -5.49 18.44 -10.48
C GLN A 147 -6.98 18.41 -10.14
N ILE A 148 -7.85 18.25 -11.13
CA ILE A 148 -9.29 18.13 -10.94
C ILE A 148 -9.63 16.87 -10.13
N SER A 149 -9.09 15.72 -10.52
CA SER A 149 -9.40 14.46 -9.86
C SER A 149 -8.89 14.35 -8.42
N SER A 150 -7.82 15.08 -8.07
CA SER A 150 -7.28 15.10 -6.72
C SER A 150 -8.03 16.04 -5.77
N SER A 151 -8.79 17.00 -6.30
CA SER A 151 -9.48 18.03 -5.52
C SER A 151 -10.96 17.77 -5.29
N ALA A 152 -11.58 16.85 -6.05
CA ALA A 152 -13.02 16.61 -6.00
C ALA A 152 -13.34 15.10 -5.94
N PRO A 153 -13.82 14.57 -4.80
CA PRO A 153 -14.11 13.15 -4.62
C PRO A 153 -15.07 12.57 -5.67
N GLU A 154 -16.01 13.34 -6.14
CA GLU A 154 -16.98 12.97 -7.17
C GLU A 154 -16.36 12.76 -8.57
N HIS A 155 -15.16 13.26 -8.80
CA HIS A 155 -14.42 13.14 -10.06
C HIS A 155 -13.33 12.05 -10.02
N TYR A 156 -13.22 11.29 -8.94
CA TYR A 156 -12.28 10.18 -8.86
C TYR A 156 -12.61 9.10 -9.88
N SER A 157 -11.86 9.07 -10.97
CA SER A 157 -11.79 7.87 -11.78
C SER A 157 -10.87 6.87 -11.09
N SER A 158 -11.43 5.78 -10.58
CA SER A 158 -10.67 4.73 -9.91
C SER A 158 -9.67 4.05 -10.87
N TRP A 159 -9.99 4.02 -12.15
CA TRP A 159 -9.16 3.43 -13.20
C TRP A 159 -8.78 4.50 -14.19
N ARG A 160 -7.48 4.61 -14.46
CA ARG A 160 -6.90 5.62 -15.33
C ARG A 160 -6.11 5.00 -16.46
N PRO A 161 -6.26 5.50 -17.72
CA PRO A 161 -5.55 4.98 -18.89
C PRO A 161 -4.03 4.92 -18.67
N LYS A 162 -3.42 3.77 -18.98
CA LYS A 162 -1.98 3.55 -18.74
C LYS A 162 -1.09 4.47 -19.57
N GLU A 163 -1.53 4.85 -20.78
CA GLU A 163 -0.78 5.71 -21.68
C GLU A 163 -0.46 7.10 -21.12
N LYS A 164 -1.19 7.53 -20.10
CA LYS A 164 -0.94 8.81 -19.41
C LYS A 164 0.16 8.74 -18.35
N TYR A 165 0.62 7.54 -18.00
CA TYR A 165 1.52 7.34 -16.89
C TYR A 165 2.82 6.66 -17.32
N SER A 166 3.95 7.30 -17.04
CA SER A 166 5.27 6.69 -17.20
C SER A 166 5.71 6.06 -15.90
N ILE A 167 5.83 4.73 -15.87
CA ILE A 167 6.34 3.99 -14.71
C ILE A 167 7.85 4.24 -14.62
N LEU A 168 8.30 4.77 -13.47
CA LEU A 168 9.72 4.94 -13.17
C LEU A 168 10.28 3.75 -12.40
N LYS A 169 9.47 3.15 -11.53
CA LYS A 169 9.85 2.00 -10.70
C LYS A 169 8.64 1.14 -10.40
N THR A 170 8.83 -0.17 -10.42
CA THR A 170 7.90 -1.13 -9.85
C THR A 170 8.58 -1.86 -8.71
N PHE A 171 8.03 -1.76 -7.51
CA PHE A 171 8.39 -2.62 -6.40
C PHE A 171 7.58 -3.91 -6.50
N LYS A 172 8.26 -5.05 -6.52
CA LYS A 172 7.59 -6.36 -6.45
C LYS A 172 7.16 -6.62 -5.01
N SER A 173 6.00 -7.24 -4.84
CA SER A 173 5.53 -7.68 -3.53
C SER A 173 6.12 -9.02 -3.16
N LYS A 174 7.33 -9.04 -2.67
CA LYS A 174 7.87 -10.24 -2.05
C LYS A 174 7.34 -10.37 -0.62
N TYR A 175 6.94 -11.58 -0.21
CA TYR A 175 6.51 -11.82 1.17
C TYR A 175 7.55 -11.33 2.18
N ASN A 176 7.10 -10.61 3.20
CA ASN A 176 7.97 -9.99 4.20
C ASN A 176 9.01 -9.00 3.63
N SER A 177 8.73 -8.40 2.48
CA SER A 177 9.52 -7.28 1.98
C SER A 177 8.81 -5.96 2.18
N LEU A 178 9.58 -4.88 2.19
CA LEU A 178 9.09 -3.53 2.35
C LEU A 178 9.64 -2.65 1.23
N CYS A 179 8.79 -1.81 0.63
CA CYS A 179 9.22 -0.67 -0.13
C CYS A 179 9.01 0.62 0.66
N PHE A 180 9.96 1.57 0.54
CA PHE A 180 9.92 2.83 1.26
C PHE A 180 10.32 3.97 0.34
N PHE A 181 9.46 4.98 0.23
CA PHE A 181 9.61 6.08 -0.71
C PHE A 181 8.84 7.33 -0.26
N ASP A 182 9.21 8.47 -0.82
CA ASP A 182 8.48 9.72 -0.62
C ASP A 182 7.17 9.72 -1.41
N GLY A 183 6.07 9.45 -0.72
CA GLY A 183 4.71 9.39 -1.30
C GLY A 183 4.18 10.75 -1.75
N SER A 184 4.75 11.85 -1.24
CA SER A 184 4.39 13.20 -1.66
C SER A 184 5.00 13.59 -3.00
N LYS A 185 6.13 12.99 -3.34
CA LYS A 185 6.87 13.27 -4.57
C LYS A 185 6.45 12.39 -5.73
N PHE A 186 6.17 11.11 -5.46
CA PHE A 186 5.87 10.14 -6.51
C PHE A 186 4.39 9.76 -6.49
N PRO A 187 3.64 10.05 -7.58
CA PRO A 187 2.36 9.38 -7.79
C PRO A 187 2.59 7.87 -7.80
N HIS A 188 1.73 7.14 -7.12
CA HIS A 188 1.91 5.70 -6.96
C HIS A 188 0.58 4.97 -6.86
N ASN A 189 0.61 3.67 -7.11
CA ASN A 189 -0.55 2.80 -6.96
C ASN A 189 -0.16 1.34 -6.75
N MET A 190 -1.18 0.53 -6.53
CA MET A 190 -1.06 -0.92 -6.55
C MET A 190 -0.72 -1.42 -7.96
N ASN A 191 0.30 -2.29 -8.08
CA ASN A 191 0.62 -2.97 -9.32
C ASN A 191 -0.33 -4.16 -9.53
N ILE A 192 -1.41 -3.98 -10.30
CA ILE A 192 -2.37 -5.02 -10.63
C ILE A 192 -2.10 -5.52 -12.05
N THR A 193 -1.72 -6.79 -12.20
CA THR A 193 -1.30 -7.40 -13.46
C THR A 193 -2.18 -8.58 -13.91
N ASN A 194 -3.06 -9.07 -13.02
CA ASN A 194 -4.01 -10.15 -13.30
C ASN A 194 -5.26 -10.03 -12.43
N ASP A 195 -6.23 -10.91 -12.62
CA ASP A 195 -7.53 -10.88 -11.96
C ASP A 195 -7.58 -11.59 -10.59
N ARG A 196 -6.46 -11.96 -10.02
CA ARG A 196 -6.38 -12.75 -8.79
C ARG A 196 -7.19 -12.15 -7.64
N PHE A 197 -7.18 -10.83 -7.50
CA PHE A 197 -7.89 -10.12 -6.44
C PHE A 197 -9.29 -9.65 -6.83
N PHE A 198 -9.78 -10.04 -8.01
CA PHE A 198 -11.14 -9.73 -8.46
C PHE A 198 -12.10 -10.83 -7.99
N ARG A 199 -13.05 -10.48 -7.11
CA ARG A 199 -13.97 -11.42 -6.49
C ARG A 199 -15.33 -10.80 -6.27
N ASP A 200 -16.38 -11.55 -6.57
CA ASP A 200 -17.77 -11.19 -6.34
C ASP A 200 -18.34 -11.80 -5.05
N VAL A 201 -17.51 -11.97 -4.04
CA VAL A 201 -17.95 -12.53 -2.76
C VAL A 201 -18.42 -11.39 -1.86
N PRO A 202 -19.60 -11.49 -1.21
CA PRO A 202 -20.00 -10.53 -0.20
C PRO A 202 -18.95 -10.40 0.90
N LEU A 203 -18.68 -9.17 1.34
CA LEU A 203 -17.71 -8.84 2.38
C LEU A 203 -17.95 -9.56 3.71
N PHE A 204 -19.17 -9.95 3.97
CA PHE A 204 -19.64 -10.50 5.24
C PHE A 204 -19.71 -12.03 5.30
N SER A 205 -19.19 -12.75 4.32
CA SER A 205 -19.13 -14.21 4.40
C SER A 205 -18.00 -14.66 5.34
N TYR A 206 -18.19 -14.45 6.64
CA TYR A 206 -17.37 -14.98 7.71
C TYR A 206 -17.76 -16.39 8.10
N PRO A 207 -16.87 -17.26 8.56
CA PRO A 207 -15.83 -16.97 9.55
C PRO A 207 -14.39 -17.28 9.16
N GLN A 208 -14.10 -17.79 7.97
CA GLN A 208 -12.75 -18.18 7.57
C GLN A 208 -12.31 -17.43 6.32
N VAL A 209 -11.87 -16.18 6.50
CA VAL A 209 -11.26 -15.44 5.40
C VAL A 209 -9.86 -15.96 5.17
N ASN A 210 -9.67 -16.66 4.05
CA ASN A 210 -8.32 -16.92 3.57
C ASN A 210 -7.76 -15.59 3.03
N TRP A 211 -7.00 -14.89 3.86
CA TRP A 211 -6.40 -13.59 3.54
C TRP A 211 -5.50 -13.63 2.29
N ASN A 212 -4.99 -14.81 1.88
CA ASN A 212 -4.27 -14.97 0.61
C ASN A 212 -5.13 -14.67 -0.64
N ASN A 213 -6.45 -14.58 -0.49
CA ASN A 213 -7.35 -14.18 -1.55
C ASN A 213 -7.49 -12.66 -1.72
N TYR A 214 -6.84 -11.89 -0.87
CA TYR A 214 -6.83 -10.44 -0.86
C TYR A 214 -5.42 -9.92 -1.08
N ARG A 215 -5.29 -8.71 -1.60
CA ARG A 215 -4.03 -7.99 -1.53
C ARG A 215 -3.84 -7.50 -0.10
N CYS A 216 -2.84 -8.04 0.58
CA CYS A 216 -2.59 -7.79 1.99
C CYS A 216 -1.32 -7.00 2.17
N ASN A 217 -1.41 -5.86 2.86
CA ASN A 217 -0.25 -5.07 3.22
C ASN A 217 -0.43 -4.35 4.56
N GLN A 218 0.68 -3.88 5.09
CA GLN A 218 0.72 -2.92 6.18
C GLN A 218 1.47 -1.69 5.69
N VAL A 219 0.91 -0.51 5.94
CA VAL A 219 1.48 0.77 5.51
C VAL A 219 1.78 1.63 6.72
N PHE A 220 2.96 2.22 6.73
CA PHE A 220 3.40 3.22 7.69
C PHE A 220 3.45 4.56 6.97
N PHE A 221 2.64 5.52 7.41
CA PHE A 221 2.57 6.86 6.84
C PHE A 221 3.31 7.85 7.75
N PHE A 222 4.48 8.30 7.31
CA PHE A 222 5.27 9.33 8.00
C PHE A 222 4.89 10.71 7.45
N THR A 223 3.86 11.31 8.02
CA THR A 223 3.25 12.53 7.50
C THR A 223 3.71 13.81 8.20
N GLU A 224 4.18 13.70 9.44
CA GLU A 224 4.53 14.85 10.28
C GLU A 224 6.00 14.79 10.69
N PRO A 225 6.88 15.66 10.12
CA PRO A 225 8.25 15.82 10.62
C PRO A 225 8.23 16.43 12.03
N ILE A 226 9.26 16.07 12.85
CA ILE A 226 9.49 16.67 14.18
C ILE A 226 10.16 18.02 14.04
#